data_a38537e67d894356649a256494abee63
#
_entry.id   a38537e67d894356649a256494abee63
#
_cell.length_a   1.000
_cell.length_b   1.000
_cell.length_c   1.000
_cell.angle_alpha   90.00
_cell.angle_beta   90.00
_cell.angle_gamma   90.00
#
_symmetry.space_group_name_H-M   'P 1'
#
loop_
_entity.id
_entity.type
_entity.pdbx_description
1 polymer ?
#
loop_
_entity_poly.entity_id
_entity_poly.type
_entity_poly.pdbx_seq_one_letter_code
_entity_poly.pdbx_strand_id
1 'polypeptide(L)'
;MVRAVLVAIVIGAVCALFNVRLSIVDGESMAPSIRAGDSVITISVPTDQLRVGSVLLVRDGERRLLHRLRAIEGDQLFLQGDASLSGDSRPVQRSEVLGQLALVIPTSHLLRAMRTAAHFTASLPISISLASSGEAVAELGARSVVGADAQDRLLPGGYALWSVTLSACGVSGSVCAATYALRVDPVAFATRLPSLGSAGDASQALARALRITTRCQGLGGGVWTEASDRFTAEWSASDQVTGLLTEQSAAAAREGLRCEVKVTLLGVPAATGGSLALPLLWGPA
;
A
#
# COMPACT_ATOMS: atom_id res chain seq x y z
N MET A 1 46.16 -6.31 3.00
CA MET A 1 45.70 -5.00 2.59
C MET A 1 45.86 -4.74 1.09
N VAL A 2 46.99 -4.96 0.45
CA VAL A 2 47.24 -4.69 -0.98
C VAL A 2 46.24 -5.39 -1.92
N ARG A 3 45.88 -6.67 -1.65
CA ARG A 3 44.92 -7.43 -2.47
C ARG A 3 43.51 -6.81 -2.43
N ALA A 4 43.06 -6.33 -1.28
CA ALA A 4 41.76 -5.69 -1.14
C ALA A 4 41.68 -4.35 -1.90
N VAL A 5 42.77 -3.58 -1.88
CA VAL A 5 42.90 -2.32 -2.63
C VAL A 5 42.87 -2.58 -4.13
N LEU A 6 43.62 -3.58 -4.61
CA LEU A 6 43.62 -3.96 -6.03
C LEU A 6 42.23 -4.39 -6.51
N VAL A 7 41.52 -5.21 -5.72
CA VAL A 7 40.14 -5.62 -6.03
C VAL A 7 39.22 -4.41 -6.10
N ALA A 8 39.31 -3.50 -5.15
CA ALA A 8 38.48 -2.27 -5.16
C ALA A 8 38.76 -1.38 -6.39
N ILE A 9 40.02 -1.27 -6.77
CA ILE A 9 40.41 -0.48 -7.99
C ILE A 9 39.85 -1.15 -9.24
N VAL A 10 39.95 -2.48 -9.37
CA VAL A 10 39.41 -3.21 -10.52
C VAL A 10 37.88 -3.09 -10.59
N ILE A 11 37.19 -3.23 -9.47
CA ILE A 11 35.74 -3.04 -9.41
C ILE A 11 35.38 -1.61 -9.81
N GLY A 12 36.08 -0.61 -9.27
CA GLY A 12 35.87 0.80 -9.62
C GLY A 12 36.09 1.08 -11.11
N ALA A 13 37.14 0.50 -11.70
CA ALA A 13 37.40 0.63 -13.14
C ALA A 13 36.33 -0.04 -13.99
N VAL A 14 35.86 -1.22 -13.62
CA VAL A 14 34.76 -1.92 -14.31
C VAL A 14 33.48 -1.11 -14.20
N CYS A 15 33.13 -0.60 -13.02
CA CYS A 15 31.96 0.25 -12.83
C CYS A 15 32.02 1.52 -13.68
N ALA A 16 33.20 2.14 -13.80
CA ALA A 16 33.40 3.33 -14.63
C ALA A 16 33.29 3.02 -16.13
N LEU A 17 33.88 1.91 -16.61
CA LEU A 17 33.83 1.49 -18.01
C LEU A 17 32.41 1.20 -18.49
N PHE A 18 31.62 0.53 -17.66
CA PHE A 18 30.23 0.16 -17.99
C PHE A 18 29.21 1.18 -17.53
N ASN A 19 29.65 2.31 -16.99
CA ASN A 19 28.78 3.36 -16.43
C ASN A 19 27.70 2.77 -15.51
N VAL A 20 28.14 1.88 -14.60
CA VAL A 20 27.26 1.16 -13.67
C VAL A 20 26.61 2.15 -12.72
N ARG A 21 25.29 2.10 -12.60
CA ARG A 21 24.52 2.93 -11.68
C ARG A 21 23.73 2.05 -10.72
N LEU A 22 23.84 2.33 -9.44
CA LEU A 22 23.00 1.77 -8.39
C LEU A 22 21.88 2.77 -8.07
N SER A 23 20.65 2.32 -8.05
CA SER A 23 19.49 3.12 -7.69
C SER A 23 18.54 2.31 -6.81
N ILE A 24 17.82 2.99 -5.92
CA ILE A 24 16.74 2.39 -5.13
C ILE A 24 15.44 2.75 -5.83
N VAL A 25 14.54 1.76 -5.91
CA VAL A 25 13.22 1.92 -6.54
C VAL A 25 12.24 2.47 -5.52
N ASP A 26 11.62 3.62 -5.82
CA ASP A 26 10.67 4.29 -4.92
C ASP A 26 9.21 3.96 -5.26
N GLY A 27 8.92 3.48 -6.47
CA GLY A 27 7.56 3.26 -6.97
C GLY A 27 7.20 1.78 -7.14
N GLU A 28 5.91 1.49 -7.19
CA GLU A 28 5.35 0.15 -7.41
C GLU A 28 4.98 -0.10 -8.89
N SER A 29 5.30 0.81 -9.80
CA SER A 29 4.92 0.68 -11.23
C SER A 29 5.51 -0.55 -11.91
N MET A 30 6.58 -1.12 -11.37
CA MET A 30 7.24 -2.33 -11.87
C MET A 30 6.89 -3.60 -11.08
N ALA A 31 5.94 -3.53 -10.15
CA ALA A 31 5.48 -4.71 -9.43
C ALA A 31 4.75 -5.69 -10.40
N PRO A 32 4.83 -7.02 -10.17
CA PRO A 32 5.55 -7.68 -9.07
C PRO A 32 7.04 -7.90 -9.33
N SER A 33 7.54 -7.59 -10.53
CA SER A 33 8.91 -7.92 -10.97
C SER A 33 9.98 -7.18 -10.16
N ILE A 34 9.72 -5.90 -9.87
CA ILE A 34 10.59 -5.03 -9.07
C ILE A 34 9.67 -4.24 -8.14
N ARG A 35 9.99 -4.24 -6.84
CA ARG A 35 9.15 -3.60 -5.82
C ARG A 35 9.82 -2.35 -5.26
N ALA A 36 9.03 -1.45 -4.72
CA ALA A 36 9.57 -0.33 -3.97
C ALA A 36 10.50 -0.81 -2.84
N GLY A 37 11.63 -0.16 -2.70
CA GLY A 37 12.72 -0.53 -1.79
C GLY A 37 13.69 -1.55 -2.33
N ASP A 38 13.50 -2.10 -3.53
CA ASP A 38 14.51 -2.89 -4.20
C ASP A 38 15.65 -1.99 -4.73
N SER A 39 16.86 -2.52 -4.73
CA SER A 39 18.01 -1.88 -5.37
C SER A 39 18.20 -2.46 -6.76
N VAL A 40 18.44 -1.59 -7.72
CA VAL A 40 18.66 -1.99 -9.11
C VAL A 40 20.01 -1.52 -9.59
N ILE A 41 20.69 -2.38 -10.33
CA ILE A 41 21.90 -2.05 -11.04
C ILE A 41 21.56 -1.87 -12.52
N THR A 42 21.84 -0.70 -13.04
CA THR A 42 21.72 -0.40 -14.48
C THR A 42 23.08 -0.15 -15.10
N ILE A 43 23.24 -0.57 -16.33
CA ILE A 43 24.45 -0.40 -17.12
C ILE A 43 24.15 0.40 -18.40
N SER A 44 25.11 1.16 -18.86
CA SER A 44 25.02 1.82 -20.16
C SER A 44 25.07 0.77 -21.28
N VAL A 45 24.10 0.84 -22.17
CA VAL A 45 24.02 -0.03 -23.37
C VAL A 45 23.89 0.85 -24.58
N PRO A 46 24.59 0.54 -25.68
CA PRO A 46 24.38 1.24 -26.95
C PRO A 46 22.90 1.21 -27.35
N THR A 47 22.39 2.35 -27.78
CA THR A 47 20.94 2.51 -28.01
C THR A 47 20.42 1.72 -29.20
N ASP A 48 21.30 1.27 -30.10
CA ASP A 48 21.02 0.35 -31.22
C ASP A 48 20.86 -1.12 -30.76
N GLN A 49 21.32 -1.44 -29.55
CA GLN A 49 21.21 -2.78 -28.96
C GLN A 49 19.99 -2.96 -28.04
N LEU A 50 19.20 -1.90 -27.85
CA LEU A 50 17.98 -2.00 -27.06
C LEU A 50 16.98 -2.97 -27.67
N ARG A 51 16.37 -3.82 -26.84
CA ARG A 51 15.40 -4.83 -27.26
C ARG A 51 14.08 -4.65 -26.54
N VAL A 52 12.98 -4.89 -27.23
CA VAL A 52 11.66 -4.96 -26.62
C VAL A 52 11.67 -6.02 -25.49
N GLY A 53 11.08 -5.69 -24.35
CA GLY A 53 11.12 -6.48 -23.14
C GLY A 53 12.20 -6.05 -22.15
N SER A 54 13.24 -5.31 -22.57
CA SER A 54 14.25 -4.77 -21.65
C SER A 54 13.63 -3.75 -20.68
N VAL A 55 14.11 -3.73 -19.45
CA VAL A 55 13.75 -2.68 -18.50
C VAL A 55 14.79 -1.57 -18.58
N LEU A 56 14.33 -0.35 -18.82
CA LEU A 56 15.17 0.82 -19.04
C LEU A 56 15.01 1.82 -17.92
N LEU A 57 16.11 2.39 -17.48
CA LEU A 57 16.15 3.61 -16.67
C LEU A 57 16.24 4.80 -17.63
N VAL A 58 15.23 5.65 -17.60
CA VAL A 58 15.13 6.82 -18.49
C VAL A 58 14.98 8.10 -17.70
N ARG A 59 15.29 9.22 -18.35
CA ARG A 59 15.02 10.55 -17.80
C ARG A 59 13.62 11.00 -18.25
N ASP A 60 12.80 11.39 -17.29
CA ASP A 60 11.48 11.97 -17.52
C ASP A 60 11.42 13.34 -16.82
N GLY A 61 11.85 14.39 -17.53
CA GLY A 61 12.08 15.70 -16.95
C GLY A 61 13.19 15.65 -15.88
N GLU A 62 12.85 16.05 -14.66
CA GLU A 62 13.78 15.96 -13.51
C GLU A 62 13.77 14.61 -12.80
N ARG A 63 12.86 13.73 -13.16
CA ARG A 63 12.70 12.40 -12.53
C ARG A 63 13.43 11.34 -13.34
N ARG A 64 13.66 10.21 -12.68
CA ARG A 64 14.12 8.97 -13.31
C ARG A 64 12.98 7.96 -13.26
N LEU A 65 12.71 7.35 -14.39
CA LEU A 65 11.65 6.36 -14.55
C LEU A 65 12.28 5.02 -14.92
N LEU A 66 11.88 3.95 -14.26
CA LEU A 66 12.32 2.59 -14.57
C LEU A 66 11.12 1.83 -15.10
N HIS A 67 11.05 1.59 -16.42
CA HIS A 67 9.92 0.94 -17.06
C HIS A 67 10.39 -0.03 -18.15
N ARG A 68 9.48 -0.90 -18.59
CA ARG A 68 9.74 -1.91 -19.61
C ARG A 68 9.50 -1.38 -21.01
N LEU A 69 10.45 -1.60 -21.89
CA LEU A 69 10.34 -1.27 -23.32
C LEU A 69 9.34 -2.19 -24.02
N ARG A 70 8.28 -1.61 -24.58
CA ARG A 70 7.21 -2.33 -25.27
C ARG A 70 7.28 -2.23 -26.76
N ALA A 71 7.70 -1.09 -27.31
CA ALA A 71 7.87 -0.90 -28.73
C ALA A 71 9.00 0.09 -29.02
N ILE A 72 9.56 0.00 -30.24
CA ILE A 72 10.58 0.90 -30.78
C ILE A 72 10.06 1.38 -32.12
N GLU A 73 9.92 2.69 -32.29
CA GLU A 73 9.51 3.30 -33.55
C GLU A 73 10.53 4.42 -33.90
N GLY A 74 11.49 4.08 -34.73
CA GLY A 74 12.61 4.98 -35.05
C GLY A 74 13.43 5.32 -33.78
N ASP A 75 13.45 6.59 -33.42
CA ASP A 75 14.13 7.08 -32.21
C ASP A 75 13.22 7.15 -30.98
N GLN A 76 11.93 6.81 -31.13
CA GLN A 76 10.95 6.81 -30.05
C GLN A 76 10.84 5.44 -29.40
N LEU A 77 10.86 5.43 -28.09
CA LEU A 77 10.72 4.25 -27.23
C LEU A 77 9.43 4.35 -26.45
N PHE A 78 8.59 3.33 -26.58
CA PHE A 78 7.33 3.22 -25.84
C PHE A 78 7.54 2.33 -24.64
N LEU A 79 7.37 2.91 -23.46
CA LEU A 79 7.59 2.25 -22.18
C LEU A 79 6.27 1.97 -21.47
N GLN A 80 6.32 1.03 -20.52
CA GLN A 80 5.19 0.70 -19.65
C GLN A 80 5.71 0.09 -18.35
N GLY A 81 5.14 0.51 -17.24
CA GLY A 81 5.33 -0.16 -15.96
C GLY A 81 4.63 -1.53 -15.94
N ASP A 82 5.25 -2.53 -15.33
CA ASP A 82 4.68 -3.90 -15.27
C ASP A 82 3.34 -3.97 -14.53
N ALA A 83 3.10 -3.05 -13.59
CA ALA A 83 1.85 -2.92 -12.85
C ALA A 83 0.81 -2.02 -13.56
N SER A 84 1.18 -1.35 -14.65
CA SER A 84 0.31 -0.41 -15.36
C SER A 84 -0.50 -1.13 -16.43
N LEU A 85 -1.80 -0.84 -16.52
CA LEU A 85 -2.69 -1.37 -17.55
C LEU A 85 -2.52 -0.65 -18.90
N SER A 86 -1.99 0.57 -18.90
CA SER A 86 -1.74 1.39 -20.09
C SER A 86 -0.27 1.74 -20.21
N GLY A 87 0.18 1.98 -21.44
CA GLY A 87 1.52 2.52 -21.70
C GLY A 87 1.70 3.92 -21.12
N ASP A 88 2.95 4.33 -21.01
CA ASP A 88 3.28 5.69 -20.58
C ASP A 88 2.72 6.72 -21.55
N SER A 89 2.28 7.85 -21.04
CA SER A 89 1.59 8.88 -21.83
C SER A 89 2.47 9.57 -22.87
N ARG A 90 3.79 9.46 -22.73
CA ARG A 90 4.78 10.08 -23.63
C ARG A 90 5.83 9.08 -24.05
N PRO A 91 6.12 8.96 -25.38
CA PRO A 91 7.27 8.20 -25.83
C PRO A 91 8.59 8.89 -25.36
N VAL A 92 9.57 8.09 -25.06
CA VAL A 92 10.90 8.52 -24.60
C VAL A 92 11.85 8.49 -25.79
N GLN A 93 12.71 9.52 -25.91
CA GLN A 93 13.75 9.54 -26.93
C GLN A 93 14.93 8.63 -26.53
N ARG A 94 15.62 8.05 -27.52
CA ARG A 94 16.82 7.24 -27.25
C ARG A 94 17.89 7.97 -26.42
N SER A 95 18.00 9.29 -26.59
CA SER A 95 18.94 10.14 -25.84
C SER A 95 18.57 10.31 -24.37
N GLU A 96 17.32 10.00 -23.99
CA GLU A 96 16.85 10.07 -22.61
C GLU A 96 17.14 8.78 -21.83
N VAL A 97 17.63 7.72 -22.50
CA VAL A 97 17.98 6.45 -21.87
C VAL A 97 19.25 6.63 -21.05
N LEU A 98 19.15 6.37 -19.76
CA LEU A 98 20.26 6.45 -18.80
C LEU A 98 20.98 5.12 -18.63
N GLY A 99 20.29 4.01 -18.91
CA GLY A 99 20.83 2.66 -18.83
C GLY A 99 19.76 1.58 -18.92
N GLN A 100 20.20 0.35 -19.06
CA GLN A 100 19.37 -0.85 -19.03
C GLN A 100 19.57 -1.60 -17.73
N LEU A 101 18.52 -2.15 -17.19
CA LEU A 101 18.56 -3.01 -15.99
C LEU A 101 19.45 -4.24 -16.26
N ALA A 102 20.46 -4.41 -15.41
CA ALA A 102 21.36 -5.56 -15.41
C ALA A 102 21.04 -6.52 -14.26
N LEU A 103 20.70 -6.00 -13.09
CA LEU A 103 20.43 -6.80 -11.89
C LEU A 103 19.41 -6.13 -10.99
N VAL A 104 18.53 -6.92 -10.40
CA VAL A 104 17.68 -6.54 -9.28
C VAL A 104 18.21 -7.20 -8.02
N ILE A 105 18.46 -6.40 -7.00
CA ILE A 105 18.80 -6.86 -5.66
C ILE A 105 17.54 -6.67 -4.81
N PRO A 106 16.86 -7.72 -4.37
CA PRO A 106 15.59 -7.62 -3.65
C PRO A 106 15.81 -7.14 -2.21
N THR A 107 16.34 -5.92 -2.08
CA THR A 107 16.65 -5.30 -0.78
C THR A 107 15.41 -4.99 0.03
N SER A 108 14.25 -4.86 -0.61
CA SER A 108 12.96 -4.76 0.07
C SER A 108 12.69 -5.93 1.01
N HIS A 109 13.03 -7.16 0.61
CA HIS A 109 12.93 -8.35 1.46
C HIS A 109 14.01 -8.40 2.54
N LEU A 110 15.24 -8.02 2.21
CA LEU A 110 16.36 -7.99 3.16
C LEU A 110 16.15 -6.91 4.22
N LEU A 111 15.70 -5.72 3.82
CA LEU A 111 15.35 -4.64 4.73
C LEU A 111 14.16 -5.00 5.63
N ARG A 112 13.18 -5.77 5.11
CA ARG A 112 12.12 -6.33 5.96
C ARG A 112 12.70 -7.30 6.99
N ALA A 113 13.55 -8.23 6.59
CA ALA A 113 14.18 -9.20 7.50
C ALA A 113 15.10 -8.52 8.52
N MET A 114 15.87 -7.50 8.13
CA MET A 114 16.69 -6.71 9.04
C MET A 114 15.87 -5.79 9.96
N ARG A 115 14.73 -5.27 9.50
CA ARG A 115 13.80 -4.49 10.33
C ARG A 115 13.08 -5.33 11.37
N THR A 116 12.84 -6.62 11.11
CA THR A 116 12.38 -7.58 12.13
C THR A 116 13.47 -7.92 13.15
N ALA A 117 14.73 -7.83 12.78
CA ALA A 117 15.85 -8.09 13.69
C ALA A 117 16.32 -6.83 14.46
N ALA A 118 16.17 -5.65 13.91
CA ALA A 118 16.35 -4.40 14.63
C ALA A 118 15.08 -4.11 15.42
N HIS A 119 15.16 -4.14 16.74
CA HIS A 119 14.11 -3.72 17.66
C HIS A 119 13.71 -2.26 17.40
N PHE A 120 13.07 -1.99 16.29
CA PHE A 120 12.37 -0.74 16.08
C PHE A 120 11.10 -0.79 16.94
N THR A 121 11.13 -0.12 18.06
CA THR A 121 10.02 0.13 18.98
C THR A 121 8.91 1.00 18.36
N ALA A 122 8.58 0.74 17.13
CA ALA A 122 7.63 1.50 16.34
C ALA A 122 6.33 0.70 16.21
N SER A 123 5.65 0.57 17.31
CA SER A 123 4.43 -0.23 17.38
C SER A 123 3.21 0.67 17.43
N LEU A 124 2.22 0.35 16.61
CA LEU A 124 0.96 1.05 16.57
C LEU A 124 -0.12 0.20 17.24
N PRO A 125 -0.63 0.60 18.42
CA PRO A 125 -1.81 -0.01 18.99
C PRO A 125 -3.01 0.39 18.14
N ILE A 126 -3.78 -0.62 17.71
CA ILE A 126 -5.02 -0.45 16.96
C ILE A 126 -6.18 -0.92 17.83
N SER A 127 -7.14 -0.03 18.05
CA SER A 127 -8.43 -0.36 18.61
C SER A 127 -9.52 -0.20 17.56
N ILE A 128 -10.46 -1.12 17.56
CA ILE A 128 -11.67 -1.04 16.75
C ILE A 128 -12.88 -1.14 17.67
N SER A 129 -13.86 -0.32 17.44
CA SER A 129 -15.18 -0.41 18.09
C SER A 129 -16.24 -0.49 17.00
N LEU A 130 -17.31 -1.24 17.27
CA LEU A 130 -18.41 -1.40 16.33
C LEU A 130 -19.71 -1.10 17.06
N ALA A 131 -20.47 -0.19 16.50
CA ALA A 131 -21.81 0.15 16.95
C ALA A 131 -22.81 -0.05 15.80
N SER A 132 -24.07 -0.14 16.15
CA SER A 132 -25.17 -0.21 15.19
C SER A 132 -26.16 0.90 15.45
N SER A 133 -26.89 1.34 14.42
CA SER A 133 -27.93 2.35 14.52
C SER A 133 -29.26 1.83 13.94
N GLY A 134 -30.36 2.30 14.50
CA GLY A 134 -31.69 1.80 14.13
C GLY A 134 -31.89 0.36 14.57
N GLU A 135 -32.52 -0.44 13.73
CA GLU A 135 -32.75 -1.89 13.97
C GLU A 135 -31.62 -2.78 13.39
N ALA A 136 -30.56 -2.18 12.85
CA ALA A 136 -29.42 -2.89 12.33
C ALA A 136 -28.67 -3.60 13.46
N VAL A 137 -28.15 -4.79 13.18
CA VAL A 137 -27.34 -5.57 14.12
C VAL A 137 -25.93 -5.73 13.57
N ALA A 138 -24.95 -5.49 14.42
CA ALA A 138 -23.56 -5.64 14.07
C ALA A 138 -22.79 -6.29 15.22
N GLU A 139 -21.98 -7.30 14.89
CA GLU A 139 -21.16 -8.03 15.84
C GLU A 139 -19.71 -8.02 15.42
N LEU A 140 -18.84 -7.62 16.35
CA LEU A 140 -17.41 -7.69 16.17
C LEU A 140 -16.91 -9.08 16.57
N GLY A 141 -16.40 -9.81 15.60
CA GLY A 141 -15.90 -11.17 15.81
C GLY A 141 -14.39 -11.23 16.09
N ALA A 142 -13.79 -12.34 15.71
CA ALA A 142 -12.39 -12.62 16.00
C ALA A 142 -11.45 -11.60 15.36
N ARG A 143 -10.38 -11.28 16.11
CA ARG A 143 -9.23 -10.50 15.63
C ARG A 143 -8.06 -11.44 15.34
N SER A 144 -7.40 -11.22 14.22
CA SER A 144 -6.10 -11.83 13.93
C SER A 144 -5.07 -10.75 13.61
N VAL A 145 -3.84 -10.96 14.03
CA VAL A 145 -2.75 -9.99 13.83
C VAL A 145 -1.55 -10.71 13.23
N VAL A 146 -0.96 -10.10 12.22
CA VAL A 146 0.25 -10.59 11.55
C VAL A 146 1.27 -9.47 11.50
N GLY A 147 2.52 -9.79 11.87
CA GLY A 147 3.58 -8.79 11.93
C GLY A 147 3.39 -7.81 13.09
N ALA A 148 3.13 -8.33 14.30
CA ALA A 148 3.05 -7.57 15.54
C ALA A 148 4.23 -7.88 16.46
N ASP A 149 4.44 -7.00 17.44
CA ASP A 149 5.39 -7.23 18.53
C ASP A 149 4.77 -8.07 19.68
N ALA A 150 5.55 -8.31 20.73
CA ALA A 150 5.10 -9.08 21.88
C ALA A 150 3.94 -8.44 22.68
N GLN A 151 3.63 -7.18 22.43
CA GLN A 151 2.51 -6.44 23.01
C GLN A 151 1.34 -6.33 22.04
N ASP A 152 1.31 -7.13 20.98
CA ASP A 152 0.26 -7.19 19.97
C ASP A 152 0.06 -5.85 19.20
N ARG A 153 1.14 -5.08 19.05
CA ARG A 153 1.17 -3.81 18.33
C ARG A 153 1.74 -4.00 16.94
N LEU A 154 1.10 -3.44 15.91
CA LEU A 154 1.54 -3.60 14.53
C LEU A 154 2.92 -3.02 14.27
N LEU A 155 3.77 -3.83 13.66
CA LEU A 155 5.02 -3.41 13.07
C LEU A 155 4.82 -2.95 11.61
N PRO A 156 5.73 -2.14 11.06
CA PRO A 156 5.69 -1.77 9.65
C PRO A 156 5.62 -2.99 8.72
N GLY A 157 4.61 -3.00 7.84
CA GLY A 157 4.27 -4.12 6.97
C GLY A 157 3.36 -5.17 7.60
N GLY A 158 3.05 -5.04 8.89
CA GLY A 158 2.07 -5.86 9.58
C GLY A 158 0.63 -5.40 9.34
N TYR A 159 -0.31 -6.26 9.68
CA TYR A 159 -1.73 -5.93 9.61
C TYR A 159 -2.53 -6.58 10.73
N ALA A 160 -3.64 -5.96 11.08
CA ALA A 160 -4.67 -6.53 11.90
C ALA A 160 -5.95 -6.71 11.09
N LEU A 161 -6.61 -7.85 11.28
CA LEU A 161 -7.81 -8.26 10.57
C LEU A 161 -8.90 -8.58 11.59
N TRP A 162 -10.06 -8.00 11.42
CA TRP A 162 -11.25 -8.29 12.21
C TRP A 162 -12.33 -8.87 11.31
N SER A 163 -13.04 -9.88 11.84
CA SER A 163 -14.32 -10.31 11.25
C SER A 163 -15.45 -9.49 11.83
N VAL A 164 -16.39 -9.10 11.00
CA VAL A 164 -17.58 -8.33 11.38
C VAL A 164 -18.79 -9.04 10.77
N THR A 165 -19.79 -9.34 11.59
CA THR A 165 -21.06 -9.86 11.11
C THR A 165 -22.07 -8.72 11.12
N LEU A 166 -22.73 -8.50 9.99
CA LEU A 166 -23.66 -7.41 9.76
C LEU A 166 -24.99 -7.95 9.29
N SER A 167 -26.08 -7.42 9.82
CA SER A 167 -27.43 -7.70 9.33
C SER A 167 -28.28 -6.44 9.36
N ALA A 168 -29.27 -6.40 8.47
CA ALA A 168 -30.33 -5.40 8.52
C ALA A 168 -31.37 -5.77 9.59
N CYS A 169 -32.32 -4.89 9.79
CA CYS A 169 -33.44 -5.03 10.71
C CYS A 169 -34.02 -6.44 10.71
N GLY A 170 -34.29 -6.90 11.91
CA GLY A 170 -34.89 -8.22 12.17
C GLY A 170 -36.29 -8.37 11.58
N VAL A 171 -36.82 -9.57 11.72
CA VAL A 171 -38.03 -10.12 11.07
C VAL A 171 -39.35 -9.38 11.41
N SER A 172 -39.37 -8.43 12.31
CA SER A 172 -40.58 -7.77 12.83
C SER A 172 -41.04 -6.58 12.01
N GLY A 173 -41.28 -6.73 10.70
CA GLY A 173 -42.25 -5.92 9.95
C GLY A 173 -42.03 -4.39 9.83
N SER A 174 -40.96 -3.86 10.36
CA SER A 174 -40.60 -2.45 10.25
C SER A 174 -40.08 -2.10 8.84
N VAL A 175 -40.36 -0.89 8.41
CA VAL A 175 -39.88 -0.36 7.13
C VAL A 175 -38.38 -0.19 7.23
N CYS A 176 -37.63 -1.10 6.62
CA CYS A 176 -36.19 -1.02 6.58
C CYS A 176 -35.72 0.00 5.51
N ALA A 177 -34.62 0.69 5.78
CA ALA A 177 -33.98 1.55 4.78
C ALA A 177 -33.66 0.75 3.50
N ALA A 178 -33.63 1.44 2.37
CA ALA A 178 -33.31 0.82 1.09
C ALA A 178 -31.85 0.33 1.00
N THR A 179 -30.96 1.02 1.70
CA THR A 179 -29.52 0.74 1.75
C THR A 179 -29.00 0.82 3.17
N TYR A 180 -27.97 0.03 3.43
CA TYR A 180 -27.21 -0.02 4.68
C TYR A 180 -25.74 0.23 4.39
N ALA A 181 -25.07 0.89 5.32
CA ALA A 181 -23.67 1.21 5.17
C ALA A 181 -22.86 0.89 6.42
N LEU A 182 -21.67 0.31 6.23
CA LEU A 182 -20.62 0.27 7.24
C LEU A 182 -19.74 1.49 7.04
N ARG A 183 -19.69 2.34 8.04
CA ARG A 183 -19.00 3.63 8.02
C ARG A 183 -17.97 3.69 9.13
N VAL A 184 -17.00 4.56 8.94
CA VAL A 184 -16.17 5.05 10.05
C VAL A 184 -16.86 6.30 10.59
N ASP A 185 -17.04 6.38 11.90
CA ASP A 185 -17.50 7.62 12.54
C ASP A 185 -16.36 8.66 12.46
N PRO A 186 -16.47 9.71 11.64
CA PRO A 186 -15.40 10.68 11.44
C PRO A 186 -15.16 11.54 12.69
N VAL A 187 -16.14 11.69 13.58
CA VAL A 187 -16.02 12.48 14.81
C VAL A 187 -15.23 11.69 15.87
N ALA A 188 -15.47 10.40 15.96
CA ALA A 188 -14.79 9.53 16.93
C ALA A 188 -13.49 8.93 16.38
N PHE A 189 -13.25 9.03 15.06
CA PHE A 189 -12.03 8.56 14.43
C PHE A 189 -10.82 9.36 14.91
N ALA A 190 -9.80 8.68 15.38
CA ALA A 190 -8.59 9.33 15.88
C ALA A 190 -7.33 8.57 15.47
N THR A 191 -6.43 9.29 14.81
CA THR A 191 -5.04 8.88 14.67
C THR A 191 -4.18 9.81 15.52
N ARG A 192 -3.36 9.25 16.39
CA ARG A 192 -2.48 10.04 17.27
C ARG A 192 -1.05 9.55 17.13
N LEU A 193 -0.14 10.48 16.87
CA LEU A 193 1.29 10.25 17.06
C LEU A 193 1.75 10.95 18.34
N PRO A 194 2.70 10.37 19.10
CA PRO A 194 3.35 11.11 20.15
C PRO A 194 4.01 12.34 19.51
N SER A 195 3.84 13.49 20.14
CA SER A 195 4.31 14.79 19.65
C SER A 195 5.84 14.83 19.54
N LEU A 196 6.34 14.58 18.36
CA LEU A 196 7.70 14.91 17.96
C LEU A 196 7.64 16.16 17.07
N GLY A 197 7.62 17.35 17.67
CA GLY A 197 7.56 18.60 16.93
C GLY A 197 6.25 18.77 16.14
N SER A 198 5.85 19.90 15.67
CA SER A 198 4.58 20.29 15.05
C SER A 198 3.55 19.18 14.74
N ALA A 199 2.47 19.19 15.49
CA ALA A 199 1.42 18.14 15.50
C ALA A 199 0.75 17.86 14.13
N GLY A 200 0.91 18.71 13.12
CA GLY A 200 0.29 18.58 11.80
C GLY A 200 0.94 17.51 10.91
N ASP A 201 2.26 17.49 10.85
CA ASP A 201 2.98 16.63 9.89
C ASP A 201 3.00 15.17 10.32
N ALA A 202 3.06 14.91 11.62
CA ALA A 202 3.16 13.57 12.17
C ALA A 202 1.83 12.80 12.06
N SER A 203 0.68 13.46 12.29
CA SER A 203 -0.65 12.86 12.12
C SER A 203 -0.93 12.54 10.65
N GLN A 204 -0.49 13.40 9.71
CA GLN A 204 -0.61 13.15 8.29
C GLN A 204 0.28 11.98 7.83
N ALA A 205 1.49 11.85 8.37
CA ALA A 205 2.38 10.74 8.06
C ALA A 205 1.75 9.39 8.47
N LEU A 206 1.16 9.32 9.67
CA LEU A 206 0.45 8.12 10.12
C LEU A 206 -0.78 7.83 9.26
N ALA A 207 -1.58 8.84 8.96
CA ALA A 207 -2.77 8.70 8.15
C ALA A 207 -2.45 8.19 6.72
N ARG A 208 -1.31 8.57 6.15
CA ARG A 208 -0.79 8.05 4.88
C ARG A 208 -0.15 6.67 4.98
N ALA A 209 0.25 6.25 6.17
CA ALA A 209 0.85 4.95 6.41
C ALA A 209 -0.18 3.85 6.71
N LEU A 210 -1.41 4.21 7.03
CA LEU A 210 -2.47 3.27 7.38
C LEU A 210 -3.42 3.07 6.19
N ARG A 211 -3.50 1.83 5.73
CA ARG A 211 -4.41 1.40 4.69
C ARG A 211 -5.50 0.50 5.28
N ILE A 212 -6.74 0.80 5.01
CA ILE A 212 -7.88 0.01 5.45
C ILE A 212 -8.57 -0.59 4.24
N THR A 213 -8.66 -1.91 4.26
CA THR A 213 -9.32 -2.70 3.22
C THR A 213 -10.51 -3.43 3.81
N THR A 214 -11.65 -3.38 3.15
CA THR A 214 -12.84 -4.11 3.56
C THR A 214 -13.32 -5.01 2.44
N ARG A 215 -13.65 -6.26 2.76
CA ARG A 215 -14.29 -7.19 1.85
C ARG A 215 -15.44 -7.88 2.55
N CYS A 216 -16.49 -8.19 1.82
CA CYS A 216 -17.70 -8.79 2.35
C CYS A 216 -18.15 -9.99 1.52
N GLN A 217 -18.86 -10.93 2.17
CA GLN A 217 -19.60 -12.02 1.54
C GLN A 217 -20.90 -12.25 2.27
N GLY A 218 -21.88 -12.87 1.64
CA GLY A 218 -23.11 -13.32 2.29
C GLY A 218 -22.83 -14.37 3.36
N LEU A 219 -23.64 -14.42 4.44
CA LEU A 219 -23.50 -15.43 5.50
C LEU A 219 -23.69 -16.86 4.98
N GLY A 220 -24.49 -17.04 3.92
CA GLY A 220 -24.67 -18.33 3.23
C GLY A 220 -23.46 -18.81 2.43
N GLY A 221 -22.38 -18.05 2.42
CA GLY A 221 -21.21 -18.29 1.57
C GLY A 221 -21.29 -17.49 0.27
N GLY A 222 -20.31 -17.69 -0.60
CA GLY A 222 -20.21 -16.98 -1.88
C GLY A 222 -18.85 -16.37 -2.11
N VAL A 223 -18.73 -15.54 -3.16
CA VAL A 223 -17.48 -14.87 -3.51
C VAL A 223 -17.30 -13.65 -2.61
N TRP A 224 -16.07 -13.47 -2.11
CA TRP A 224 -15.68 -12.26 -1.42
C TRP A 224 -15.67 -11.09 -2.41
N THR A 225 -16.38 -10.03 -2.07
CA THR A 225 -16.40 -8.79 -2.85
C THR A 225 -15.63 -7.73 -2.08
N GLU A 226 -14.64 -7.13 -2.72
CA GLU A 226 -13.90 -6.00 -2.16
C GLU A 226 -14.84 -4.79 -2.10
N ALA A 227 -15.04 -4.23 -0.90
CA ALA A 227 -15.96 -3.13 -0.69
C ALA A 227 -15.24 -1.78 -0.66
N SER A 228 -14.03 -1.74 -0.08
CA SER A 228 -13.19 -0.53 -0.09
C SER A 228 -11.72 -0.85 0.10
N ASP A 229 -10.88 0.06 -0.39
CA ASP A 229 -9.44 0.04 -0.19
C ASP A 229 -8.93 1.48 -0.15
N ARG A 230 -8.76 2.04 1.04
CA ARG A 230 -8.46 3.46 1.23
C ARG A 230 -7.39 3.70 2.29
N PHE A 231 -6.68 4.80 2.13
CA PHE A 231 -5.83 5.36 3.18
C PHE A 231 -6.64 6.17 4.18
N THR A 232 -6.24 6.15 5.43
CA THR A 232 -6.93 6.94 6.48
C THR A 232 -6.79 8.45 6.24
N ALA A 233 -5.76 8.89 5.51
CA ALA A 233 -5.60 10.28 5.07
C ALA A 233 -6.76 10.77 4.19
N GLU A 234 -7.37 9.89 3.42
CA GLU A 234 -8.49 10.22 2.53
C GLU A 234 -9.76 10.55 3.31
N TRP A 235 -9.88 10.05 4.55
CA TRP A 235 -11.01 10.34 5.42
C TRP A 235 -10.85 11.63 6.22
N SER A 236 -9.60 12.02 6.50
CA SER A 236 -9.32 13.25 7.24
C SER A 236 -9.30 14.51 6.37
N ALA A 237 -9.23 14.37 5.04
CA ALA A 237 -9.03 15.48 4.12
C ALA A 237 -10.34 16.09 3.56
N SER A 238 -11.49 15.44 3.78
CA SER A 238 -12.77 15.97 3.28
C SER A 238 -13.87 15.84 4.32
N ASP A 239 -14.47 16.95 4.71
CA ASP A 239 -15.67 17.03 5.56
C ASP A 239 -16.90 16.31 4.94
N GLN A 240 -16.77 15.79 3.73
CA GLN A 240 -17.86 15.15 2.97
C GLN A 240 -17.67 13.66 2.74
N VAL A 241 -16.51 13.09 2.96
CA VAL A 241 -16.33 11.62 2.86
C VAL A 241 -16.68 11.02 4.22
N THR A 242 -17.93 10.68 4.39
CA THR A 242 -18.32 9.69 5.37
C THR A 242 -17.43 8.47 5.11
N GLY A 243 -16.60 8.09 6.06
CA GLY A 243 -15.66 6.97 5.90
C GLY A 243 -16.37 5.65 5.64
N LEU A 244 -17.02 5.58 4.47
CA LEU A 244 -17.84 4.46 4.02
C LEU A 244 -16.92 3.30 3.67
N LEU A 245 -17.08 2.20 4.40
CA LEU A 245 -16.32 0.97 4.15
C LEU A 245 -17.07 0.02 3.21
N THR A 246 -18.41 -0.01 3.30
CA THR A 246 -19.25 -0.78 2.38
C THR A 246 -20.66 -0.21 2.37
N GLU A 247 -21.33 -0.29 1.23
CA GLU A 247 -22.73 0.01 1.06
C GLU A 247 -23.42 -1.22 0.48
N GLN A 248 -24.57 -1.60 1.06
CA GLN A 248 -25.28 -2.81 0.69
C GLN A 248 -26.78 -2.54 0.55
N SER A 249 -27.40 -3.21 -0.38
CA SER A 249 -28.88 -3.19 -0.48
C SER A 249 -29.53 -3.81 0.75
N ALA A 250 -30.74 -3.36 1.08
CA ALA A 250 -31.50 -3.94 2.18
C ALA A 250 -31.72 -5.45 2.02
N ALA A 251 -31.84 -5.95 0.78
CA ALA A 251 -32.01 -7.38 0.51
C ALA A 251 -30.76 -8.17 0.93
N ALA A 252 -29.57 -7.76 0.48
CA ALA A 252 -28.32 -8.41 0.87
C ALA A 252 -28.07 -8.31 2.38
N ALA A 253 -28.36 -7.14 2.97
CA ALA A 253 -28.18 -6.93 4.41
C ALA A 253 -29.16 -7.77 5.27
N ARG A 254 -30.37 -8.15 4.75
CA ARG A 254 -31.30 -9.06 5.44
C ARG A 254 -30.81 -10.49 5.48
N GLU A 255 -30.15 -10.96 4.44
CA GLU A 255 -29.53 -12.29 4.41
C GLU A 255 -28.33 -12.38 5.37
N GLY A 256 -27.83 -11.24 5.78
CA GLY A 256 -26.63 -11.10 6.62
C GLY A 256 -25.34 -11.17 5.83
N LEU A 257 -24.37 -10.45 6.32
CA LEU A 257 -23.06 -10.31 5.71
C LEU A 257 -21.96 -10.67 6.70
N ARG A 258 -20.93 -11.35 6.23
CA ARG A 258 -19.66 -11.44 6.91
C ARG A 258 -18.68 -10.52 6.19
N CYS A 259 -18.15 -9.54 6.90
CA CYS A 259 -17.15 -8.64 6.39
C CYS A 259 -15.82 -8.84 7.13
N GLU A 260 -14.73 -8.58 6.43
CA GLU A 260 -13.40 -8.50 7.00
C GLU A 260 -12.91 -7.07 6.88
N VAL A 261 -12.49 -6.49 8.00
CA VAL A 261 -11.85 -5.17 8.07
C VAL A 261 -10.38 -5.38 8.37
N LYS A 262 -9.53 -5.07 7.41
CA LYS A 262 -8.08 -5.22 7.50
C LYS A 262 -7.42 -3.86 7.58
N VAL A 263 -6.66 -3.62 8.63
CA VAL A 263 -5.82 -2.42 8.81
C VAL A 263 -4.37 -2.82 8.63
N THR A 264 -3.71 -2.25 7.64
CA THR A 264 -2.30 -2.50 7.32
C THR A 264 -1.47 -1.28 7.62
N LEU A 265 -0.39 -1.44 8.39
CA LEU A 265 0.61 -0.40 8.59
C LEU A 265 1.69 -0.51 7.51
N LEU A 266 1.71 0.45 6.60
CA LEU A 266 2.76 0.53 5.60
C LEU A 266 4.07 1.02 6.22
N GLY A 267 5.20 0.57 5.67
CA GLY A 267 6.52 0.81 6.24
C GLY A 267 7.02 2.25 6.07
N VAL A 268 6.38 3.21 6.74
CA VAL A 268 6.82 4.61 6.76
C VAL A 268 7.50 4.91 8.09
N PRO A 269 8.81 5.22 8.11
CA PRO A 269 9.55 5.45 9.36
C PRO A 269 8.97 6.57 10.24
N ALA A 270 8.35 7.59 9.61
CA ALA A 270 7.76 8.71 10.32
C ALA A 270 6.46 8.38 11.08
N ALA A 271 5.87 7.21 10.84
CA ALA A 271 4.59 6.80 11.45
C ALA A 271 4.76 5.95 12.72
N THR A 272 5.93 5.99 13.34
CA THR A 272 6.28 5.12 14.47
C THR A 272 5.73 5.64 15.79
N GLY A 273 5.23 4.75 16.66
CA GLY A 273 4.76 5.07 18.00
C GLY A 273 3.36 5.70 18.09
N GLY A 274 2.59 5.70 17.01
CA GLY A 274 1.23 6.22 16.99
C GLY A 274 0.16 5.24 17.51
N SER A 275 -1.09 5.70 17.52
CA SER A 275 -2.26 4.87 17.82
C SER A 275 -3.39 5.15 16.83
N LEU A 276 -4.22 4.12 16.56
CA LEU A 276 -5.41 4.22 15.75
C LEU A 276 -6.63 3.78 16.56
N ALA A 277 -7.62 4.66 16.67
CA ALA A 277 -8.96 4.30 17.09
C ALA A 277 -9.88 4.34 15.87
N LEU A 278 -10.44 3.17 15.51
CA LEU A 278 -11.31 3.00 14.34
C LEU A 278 -12.74 2.67 14.83
N PRO A 279 -13.58 3.68 15.07
CA PRO A 279 -14.98 3.47 15.41
C PRO A 279 -15.76 3.17 14.13
N LEU A 280 -16.42 2.02 14.11
CA LEU A 280 -17.28 1.58 13.02
C LEU A 280 -18.74 1.73 13.42
N LEU A 281 -19.57 2.15 12.47
CA LEU A 281 -21.00 2.26 12.61
C LEU A 281 -21.69 1.54 11.46
N TRP A 282 -22.56 0.56 11.78
CA TRP A 282 -23.44 -0.10 10.84
C TRP A 282 -24.86 0.44 10.99
N GLY A 283 -25.51 0.81 9.91
CA GLY A 283 -26.87 1.31 9.92
C GLY A 283 -27.38 1.75 8.56
N PRO A 284 -28.58 2.34 8.52
CA PRO A 284 -29.12 2.93 7.30
C PRO A 284 -28.14 3.91 6.66
N ALA A 285 -28.01 3.81 5.31
CA ALA A 285 -27.09 4.63 4.53
C ALA A 285 -27.60 6.07 4.41
#